data_4b3b171ff6ea8b1f7c23cf20373433d3
#
_entry.id   4b3b171ff6ea8b1f7c23cf20373433d3
#
_cell.length_a   1.000
_cell.length_b   1.000
_cell.length_c   1.000
_cell.angle_alpha   90.00
_cell.angle_beta   90.00
_cell.angle_gamma   90.00
#
_symmetry.space_group_name_H-M   'P 1'
#
loop_
_entity.id
_entity.type
_entity.pdbx_description
1 polymer ?
#
loop_
_entity_poly.entity_id
_entity_poly.type
_entity_poly.pdbx_seq_one_letter_code
_entity_poly.pdbx_strand_id
1 'polypeptide(L)'
;MLAPSKRSPDRADAAARLKAWTRERFALDNEATIFVTELEGGAPGFPPLRTVGSFWIAERGHFHFTAFRPLEEVREEDVPPAWYLDALKVEAGVPCGCC
;
A
#
# COMPACT_ATOMS: atom_id res chain seq x y z
N MET A 1 -12.29 -0.46 28.00
CA MET A 1 -11.78 -0.47 27.52
C MET A 1 -11.65 -0.07 26.50
N LEU A 2 -11.40 0.20 26.03
CA LEU A 2 -11.24 0.58 25.10
C LEU A 2 -10.56 0.14 24.20
N ALA A 3 -10.73 -0.33 23.60
CA ALA A 3 -9.95 -0.86 22.68
C ALA A 3 -9.79 -0.05 21.55
N PRO A 4 -8.72 0.32 21.26
CA PRO A 4 -8.52 1.11 20.11
C PRO A 4 -8.72 0.30 18.90
N SER A 5 -9.64 0.66 18.14
CA SER A 5 -9.94 -0.08 16.95
C SER A 5 -8.78 -0.13 16.00
N LYS A 6 -7.87 0.81 16.08
CA LYS A 6 -6.78 0.81 15.13
C LYS A 6 -5.79 -0.30 15.34
N ARG A 7 -5.86 -0.98 16.45
CA ARG A 7 -4.91 -2.04 16.74
C ARG A 7 -5.55 -3.39 16.72
N SER A 8 -6.67 -3.52 16.06
CA SER A 8 -7.32 -4.81 16.05
C SER A 8 -6.45 -5.84 15.36
N PRO A 9 -6.52 -7.09 15.75
CA PRO A 9 -5.78 -8.14 15.07
C PRO A 9 -6.14 -8.24 13.60
N ASP A 10 -7.39 -7.91 13.25
CA ASP A 10 -7.79 -7.98 11.85
C ASP A 10 -7.01 -6.98 11.01
N ARG A 11 -6.71 -5.82 11.55
CA ARG A 11 -5.93 -4.86 10.80
C ARG A 11 -4.48 -5.32 10.64
N ALA A 12 -3.91 -5.91 11.67
CA ALA A 12 -2.56 -6.42 11.56
C ALA A 12 -2.48 -7.54 10.55
N ASP A 13 -3.48 -8.42 10.56
CA ASP A 13 -3.53 -9.51 9.60
C ASP A 13 -3.70 -8.98 8.19
N ALA A 14 -4.53 -7.96 8.01
CA ALA A 14 -4.75 -7.38 6.71
C ALA A 14 -3.47 -6.75 6.17
N ALA A 15 -2.74 -6.05 7.02
CA ALA A 15 -1.48 -5.45 6.60
C ALA A 15 -0.47 -6.53 6.22
N ALA A 16 -0.41 -7.61 6.98
CA ALA A 16 0.51 -8.70 6.68
C ALA A 16 0.15 -9.36 5.35
N ARG A 17 -1.14 -9.55 5.10
CA ARG A 17 -1.57 -10.12 3.83
C ARG A 17 -1.18 -9.23 2.67
N LEU A 18 -1.41 -7.94 2.80
CA LEU A 18 -1.11 -7.03 1.71
C LEU A 18 0.39 -6.99 1.44
N LYS A 19 1.20 -7.00 2.49
CA LYS A 19 2.64 -7.04 2.31
C LYS A 19 3.06 -8.33 1.61
N ALA A 20 2.47 -9.46 1.98
CA ALA A 20 2.80 -10.73 1.33
C ALA A 20 2.42 -10.71 -0.14
N TRP A 21 1.23 -10.20 -0.45
CA TRP A 21 0.80 -10.11 -1.84
C TRP A 21 1.73 -9.22 -2.64
N THR A 22 2.13 -8.09 -2.06
CA THR A 22 3.01 -7.16 -2.74
C THR A 22 4.37 -7.78 -3.00
N ARG A 23 4.92 -8.45 -1.99
CA ARG A 23 6.22 -9.09 -2.12
C ARG A 23 6.19 -10.15 -3.21
N GLU A 24 5.12 -10.93 -3.23
CA GLU A 24 5.02 -11.98 -4.22
C GLU A 24 4.76 -11.42 -5.61
N ARG A 25 3.91 -10.42 -5.72
CA ARG A 25 3.54 -9.87 -7.01
C ARG A 25 4.73 -9.27 -7.73
N PHE A 26 5.58 -8.56 -6.99
CA PHE A 26 6.71 -7.86 -7.60
C PHE A 26 8.03 -8.57 -7.34
N ALA A 27 7.97 -9.80 -6.85
CA ALA A 27 9.17 -10.63 -6.62
C ALA A 27 10.20 -9.93 -5.74
N LEU A 28 9.72 -9.32 -4.67
CA LEU A 28 10.61 -8.63 -3.73
C LEU A 28 11.23 -9.64 -2.79
N ASP A 29 12.48 -9.39 -2.37
CA ASP A 29 13.08 -10.34 -1.46
C ASP A 29 12.56 -10.10 -0.05
N ASN A 30 12.95 -10.99 0.87
CA ASN A 30 12.39 -10.95 2.20
C ASN A 30 12.82 -9.73 2.98
N GLU A 31 13.89 -9.07 2.56
CA GLU A 31 14.37 -7.92 3.28
C GLU A 31 13.88 -6.61 2.69
N ALA A 32 13.11 -6.67 1.62
CA ALA A 32 12.57 -5.45 1.04
C ALA A 32 11.63 -4.78 2.03
N THR A 33 11.75 -3.48 2.14
CA THR A 33 10.90 -2.72 3.05
C THR A 33 9.57 -2.42 2.38
N ILE A 34 8.49 -2.78 3.03
CA ILE A 34 7.15 -2.51 2.52
C ILE A 34 6.35 -1.84 3.62
N PHE A 35 5.80 -0.66 3.32
CA PHE A 35 4.93 0.04 4.25
C PHE A 35 3.51 -0.01 3.75
N VAL A 36 2.57 -0.18 4.67
CA VAL A 36 1.16 -0.16 4.35
C VAL A 36 0.54 0.91 5.24
N THR A 37 -0.15 1.86 4.62
CA THR A 37 -0.76 2.98 5.33
C THR A 37 -2.20 3.13 4.89
N GLU A 38 -3.09 3.37 5.82
CA GLU A 38 -4.48 3.66 5.50
C GLU A 38 -4.68 5.16 5.65
N LEU A 39 -5.22 5.79 4.64
CA LEU A 39 -5.42 7.23 4.64
C LEU A 39 -6.89 7.56 4.52
N GLU A 40 -7.29 8.66 5.13
CA GLU A 40 -8.65 9.14 5.00
C GLU A 40 -8.72 10.07 3.81
N GLY A 41 -9.68 9.82 2.94
CA GLY A 41 -9.87 10.67 1.80
C GLY A 41 -11.06 11.56 2.01
N GLY A 42 -11.08 12.70 1.38
CA GLY A 42 -12.17 13.61 1.52
C GLY A 42 -12.84 14.00 0.23
N ALA A 43 -12.43 13.45 -0.88
CA ALA A 43 -13.00 13.87 -2.14
C ALA A 43 -14.38 13.28 -2.33
N PRO A 44 -15.36 14.08 -2.75
CA PRO A 44 -16.68 13.55 -3.01
C PRO A 44 -16.62 12.48 -4.08
N GLY A 45 -17.39 11.43 -3.87
CA GLY A 45 -17.43 10.34 -4.84
C GLY A 45 -16.37 9.30 -4.65
N PHE A 46 -15.45 9.48 -3.70
CA PHE A 46 -14.43 8.50 -3.42
C PHE A 46 -14.66 7.88 -2.06
N PRO A 47 -14.17 6.66 -1.84
CA PRO A 47 -14.31 6.05 -0.52
C PRO A 47 -13.65 6.90 0.54
N PRO A 48 -14.17 6.88 1.76
CA PRO A 48 -13.55 7.67 2.82
C PRO A 48 -12.16 7.17 3.23
N LEU A 49 -11.86 5.90 2.97
CA LEU A 49 -10.56 5.34 3.32
C LEU A 49 -9.92 4.74 2.09
N ARG A 50 -8.62 4.86 2.02
CA ARG A 50 -7.85 4.19 0.99
C ARG A 50 -6.57 3.67 1.61
N THR A 51 -6.00 2.68 0.99
CA THR A 51 -4.80 2.02 1.50
C THR A 51 -3.67 2.23 0.50
N VAL A 52 -2.52 2.66 0.99
CA VAL A 52 -1.36 2.87 0.14
C VAL A 52 -0.30 1.87 0.55
N GLY A 53 0.23 1.15 -0.43
CA GLY A 53 1.37 0.28 -0.23
C GLY A 53 2.59 0.91 -0.84
N SER A 54 3.66 1.04 -0.07
CA SER A 54 4.91 1.61 -0.54
C SER A 54 6.02 0.62 -0.33
N PHE A 55 6.93 0.54 -1.28
CA PHE A 55 8.05 -0.39 -1.14
C PHE A 55 9.26 0.13 -1.90
N TRP A 56 10.42 -0.39 -1.53
CA TRP A 56 11.67 0.01 -2.14
C TRP A 56 12.36 -1.21 -2.72
N ILE A 57 12.91 -1.04 -3.91
CA ILE A 57 13.69 -2.08 -4.55
C ILE A 57 15.11 -1.55 -4.69
N ALA A 58 16.09 -2.34 -4.23
CA ALA A 58 17.48 -1.91 -4.28
C ALA A 58 17.86 -1.52 -5.70
N GLU A 59 18.48 -0.37 -5.83
CA GLU A 59 18.97 0.15 -7.11
C GLU A 59 17.87 0.56 -8.06
N ARG A 60 16.61 0.38 -7.73
CA ARG A 60 15.52 0.81 -8.59
C ARG A 60 14.71 1.95 -8.01
N GLY A 61 14.62 2.03 -6.69
CA GLY A 61 13.99 3.17 -6.06
C GLY A 61 12.73 2.85 -5.30
N HIS A 62 11.90 3.85 -5.17
CA HIS A 62 10.70 3.80 -4.35
C HIS A 62 9.47 3.68 -5.25
N PHE A 63 8.56 2.82 -4.85
CA PHE A 63 7.35 2.57 -5.61
C PHE A 63 6.16 2.60 -4.66
N HIS A 64 4.98 2.95 -5.17
CA HIS A 64 3.77 2.88 -4.36
C HIS A 64 2.55 2.64 -5.23
N PHE A 65 1.51 2.13 -4.59
CA PHE A 65 0.22 1.96 -5.25
C PHE A 65 -0.87 2.26 -4.24
N THR A 66 -2.07 2.53 -4.74
CA THR A 66 -3.21 2.87 -3.89
C THR A 66 -4.37 1.95 -4.20
N ALA A 67 -4.96 1.41 -3.14
CA ALA A 67 -6.21 0.68 -3.25
C ALA A 67 -7.29 1.54 -2.62
N PHE A 68 -8.38 1.77 -3.33
CA PHE A 68 -9.42 2.67 -2.83
C PHE A 68 -10.41 1.90 -1.97
N ARG A 69 -9.89 1.31 -0.92
CA ARG A 69 -10.66 0.53 0.04
C ARG A 69 -10.00 0.63 1.40
N PRO A 70 -10.77 0.42 2.46
CA PRO A 70 -10.14 0.28 3.78
C PRO A 70 -9.18 -0.92 3.78
N LEU A 71 -8.19 -0.85 4.63
CA LEU A 71 -7.15 -1.88 4.65
C LEU A 71 -7.71 -3.28 4.77
N GLU A 72 -8.71 -3.46 5.61
CA GLU A 72 -9.25 -4.79 5.84
C GLU A 72 -10.05 -5.32 4.66
N GLU A 73 -10.37 -4.47 3.70
CA GLU A 73 -11.12 -4.88 2.52
C GLU A 73 -10.26 -5.00 1.28
N VAL A 74 -8.98 -4.72 1.38
CA VAL A 74 -8.09 -4.82 0.24
C VAL A 74 -7.93 -6.29 -0.14
N ARG A 75 -7.92 -6.55 -1.43
CA ARG A 75 -7.80 -7.90 -1.94
C ARG A 75 -6.55 -8.04 -2.77
N GLU A 76 -6.17 -9.27 -3.05
CA GLU A 76 -5.00 -9.50 -3.86
C GLU A 76 -5.12 -8.85 -5.22
N GLU A 77 -6.31 -8.83 -5.78
CA GLU A 77 -6.51 -8.22 -7.10
C GLU A 77 -6.33 -6.72 -7.08
N ASP A 78 -6.34 -6.09 -5.90
CA ASP A 78 -6.09 -4.66 -5.82
C ASP A 78 -4.61 -4.34 -5.95
N VAL A 79 -3.73 -5.31 -5.83
CA VAL A 79 -2.31 -5.11 -6.04
C VAL A 79 -2.07 -5.07 -7.54
N PRO A 80 -1.43 -4.03 -8.08
CA PRO A 80 -1.24 -3.93 -9.52
C PRO A 80 -0.45 -5.10 -10.07
N PRO A 81 -0.62 -5.40 -11.36
CA PRO A 81 0.14 -6.49 -11.95
C PRO A 81 1.62 -6.15 -12.04
N ALA A 82 2.44 -7.21 -12.09
CA ALA A 82 3.88 -7.01 -12.06
C ALA A 82 4.38 -6.14 -13.22
N TRP A 83 3.75 -6.24 -14.38
CA TRP A 83 4.21 -5.47 -15.52
C TRP A 83 3.94 -3.97 -15.38
N TYR A 84 3.12 -3.60 -14.41
CA TYR A 84 2.77 -2.20 -14.20
C TYR A 84 3.76 -1.51 -13.27
N LEU A 85 4.80 -2.21 -12.82
CA LEU A 85 5.69 -1.70 -11.78
C LEU A 85 6.30 -0.34 -12.12
N ASP A 86 6.75 -0.17 -13.36
CA ASP A 86 7.41 1.08 -13.71
C ASP A 86 6.49 2.28 -13.56
N ALA A 87 5.19 2.09 -13.74
CA ALA A 87 4.25 3.18 -13.58
C ALA A 87 4.05 3.56 -12.13
N LEU A 88 4.47 2.73 -11.21
CA LEU A 88 4.30 2.99 -9.78
C LEU A 88 5.49 3.73 -9.18
N LYS A 89 6.53 3.96 -9.94
CA LYS A 89 7.75 4.53 -9.39
C LYS A 89 7.52 5.97 -8.94
N VAL A 90 8.02 6.27 -7.75
CA VAL A 90 7.99 7.62 -7.22
C VAL A 90 9.30 8.27 -7.62
N GLU A 91 9.22 9.34 -8.39
CA GLU A 91 10.43 9.94 -8.89
C GLU A 91 11.04 10.87 -7.88
N ALA A 92 12.36 10.78 -7.75
CA ALA A 92 13.05 11.64 -6.82
C ALA A 92 12.91 13.07 -7.27
N GLY A 93 12.70 13.94 -6.33
CA GLY A 93 12.58 15.36 -6.65
C GLY A 93 11.19 15.83 -7.00
N VAL A 94 10.25 14.92 -7.21
CA VAL A 94 8.87 15.32 -7.45
C VAL A 94 8.20 15.51 -6.08
N PRO A 95 7.61 16.64 -5.86
CA PRO A 95 6.95 16.84 -4.58
C PRO A 95 5.76 15.92 -4.48
N CYS A 96 5.78 15.19 -3.51
CA CYS A 96 4.78 14.32 -3.44
C CYS A 96 3.53 14.88 -3.21
N GLY A 97 3.12 15.08 -3.22
CA GLY A 97 2.08 15.59 -3.02
C GLY A 97 1.21 15.93 -3.72
N CYS A 98 1.85 16.03 -4.00
CA CYS A 98 1.37 16.42 -4.42
C CYS A 98 0.66 16.44 -4.58
N CYS A 99 1.07 16.44 -4.40
CA CYS A 99 0.66 16.62 -4.41
C CYS A 99 0.09 16.83 -4.38
#